data_47c89d687db22fa2007dfb9fa897674d
#
_entry.id   47c89d687db22fa2007dfb9fa897674d
#
_cell.length_a   1.000
_cell.length_b   1.000
_cell.length_c   1.000
_cell.angle_alpha   90.00
_cell.angle_beta   90.00
_cell.angle_gamma   90.00
#
_symmetry.space_group_name_H-M   'P 1'
#
loop_
_entity.id
_entity.type
_entity.pdbx_description
1 polymer ?
#
loop_
_entity_poly.entity_id
_entity_poly.type
_entity_poly.pdbx_seq_one_letter_code
_entity_poly.pdbx_strand_id
1 'polypeptide(L)'
;MTAIPYSNRISIRDFLARRGIQPKYERNGYGMYLSPLREERTPSFKVDYVRNLWYDFGLGEGGTLLTLVMRLERCDRYAAIRILSSGEIRQAESTSLSSGIYERPAVGGVSPVLRPAAGPALRILSDAPLRHPALVGYLASRGIVLSVAAAFCREVRYEVNGRAFFAVGFRNDAEGWELRSERFKGGSSPKHITTLDNGSDTAMAFEGFIDFLSYLSLKGNPSPSIDSIVLNSVTNLHKAVPFFSRHRVVHAFLDNDDAGRKALARLEESLPSSEVIDQSVFYRDHKDLNEYLQEKQRQQVQRKQQPHGHKVR
;
A
#
# COMPACT_ATOMS: atom_id res chain seq x y z
N MET A 1 5.10 29.36 13.26
CA MET A 1 5.99 28.97 12.14
C MET A 1 6.46 27.54 12.39
N THR A 2 5.84 26.56 11.76
CA THR A 2 6.23 25.14 11.85
C THR A 2 7.47 24.93 11.00
N ALA A 3 8.58 24.58 11.64
CA ALA A 3 9.84 24.28 10.96
C ALA A 3 9.64 23.10 10.00
N ILE A 4 9.84 23.32 8.71
CA ILE A 4 9.88 22.26 7.69
C ILE A 4 11.04 21.32 8.07
N PRO A 5 10.81 19.99 8.17
CA PRO A 5 11.88 19.05 8.51
C PRO A 5 13.05 19.20 7.54
N TYR A 6 14.26 19.20 8.05
CA TYR A 6 15.50 19.41 7.28
C TYR A 6 15.65 18.48 6.07
N SER A 7 15.08 17.28 6.14
CA SER A 7 15.04 16.29 5.06
C SER A 7 14.32 16.75 3.77
N ASN A 8 13.47 17.77 3.85
CA ASN A 8 12.77 18.32 2.68
C ASN A 8 13.54 19.43 1.94
N ARG A 9 14.70 19.84 2.46
CA ARG A 9 15.53 20.89 1.84
C ARG A 9 16.57 20.35 0.86
N ILE A 10 16.88 19.06 0.89
CA ILE A 10 17.88 18.43 0.02
C ILE A 10 17.15 17.66 -1.08
N SER A 11 17.51 17.92 -2.36
CA SER A 11 16.96 17.13 -3.46
C SER A 11 17.67 15.78 -3.58
N ILE A 12 16.96 14.75 -4.02
CA ILE A 12 17.54 13.43 -4.33
C ILE A 12 18.58 13.60 -5.45
N ARG A 13 18.32 14.47 -6.42
CA ARG A 13 19.26 14.79 -7.49
C ARG A 13 20.61 15.30 -6.94
N ASP A 14 20.57 16.30 -6.05
CA ASP A 14 21.80 16.87 -5.46
C ASP A 14 22.51 15.88 -4.54
N PHE A 15 21.74 15.07 -3.82
CA PHE A 15 22.28 14.01 -2.96
C PHE A 15 23.05 12.97 -3.78
N LEU A 16 22.49 12.49 -4.90
CA LEU A 16 23.14 11.55 -5.79
C LEU A 16 24.35 12.18 -6.49
N ALA A 17 24.23 13.42 -6.96
CA ALA A 17 25.32 14.15 -7.61
C ALA A 17 26.54 14.30 -6.69
N ARG A 18 26.33 14.62 -5.41
CA ARG A 18 27.42 14.71 -4.40
C ARG A 18 28.12 13.36 -4.15
N ARG A 19 27.49 12.25 -4.49
CA ARG A 19 28.05 10.88 -4.45
C ARG A 19 28.65 10.44 -5.77
N GLY A 20 28.75 11.32 -6.75
CA GLY A 20 29.24 11.00 -8.08
C GLY A 20 28.26 10.21 -8.95
N ILE A 21 27.01 10.03 -8.50
CA ILE A 21 25.97 9.28 -9.23
C ILE A 21 25.22 10.26 -10.13
N GLN A 22 25.43 10.13 -11.44
CA GLN A 22 24.81 11.00 -12.45
C GLN A 22 23.71 10.26 -13.23
N PRO A 23 22.67 10.97 -13.70
CA PRO A 23 21.66 10.37 -14.54
C PRO A 23 22.27 9.95 -15.88
N LYS A 24 21.83 8.83 -16.43
CA LYS A 24 22.17 8.42 -17.80
C LYS A 24 21.43 9.26 -18.84
N TYR A 25 20.22 9.70 -18.50
CA TYR A 25 19.47 10.70 -19.24
C TYR A 25 18.43 11.39 -18.36
N GLU A 26 18.00 12.58 -18.78
CA GLU A 26 16.97 13.37 -18.11
C GLU A 26 15.85 13.71 -19.11
N ARG A 27 14.62 13.76 -18.65
CA ARG A 27 13.43 14.17 -19.42
C ARG A 27 12.40 14.81 -18.49
N ASN A 28 11.77 15.91 -18.93
CA ASN A 28 10.55 16.51 -18.35
C ASN A 28 10.41 16.36 -16.82
N GLY A 29 11.43 16.83 -16.07
CA GLY A 29 11.37 16.85 -14.61
C GLY A 29 11.76 15.56 -13.90
N TYR A 30 12.32 14.58 -14.60
CA TYR A 30 12.89 13.38 -13.97
C TYR A 30 14.24 12.96 -14.59
N GLY A 31 15.05 12.24 -13.85
CA GLY A 31 16.27 11.58 -14.31
C GLY A 31 16.18 10.06 -14.20
N MET A 32 16.80 9.36 -15.16
CA MET A 32 17.00 7.91 -15.10
C MET A 32 18.48 7.61 -14.84
N TYR A 33 18.70 6.82 -13.82
CA TYR A 33 20.02 6.45 -13.30
C TYR A 33 20.22 4.94 -13.40
N LEU A 34 21.49 4.49 -13.38
CA LEU A 34 21.76 3.13 -12.94
C LEU A 34 21.45 3.05 -11.44
N SER A 35 20.87 1.95 -11.00
CA SER A 35 20.47 1.79 -9.60
C SER A 35 21.70 1.95 -8.68
N PRO A 36 21.63 2.83 -7.67
CA PRO A 36 22.67 2.90 -6.65
C PRO A 36 22.52 1.79 -5.58
N LEU A 37 21.48 0.97 -5.69
CA LEU A 37 21.16 -0.07 -4.72
C LEU A 37 21.59 -1.47 -5.18
N ARG A 38 21.93 -1.63 -6.47
CA ARG A 38 22.34 -2.89 -7.09
C ARG A 38 23.14 -2.65 -8.37
N GLU A 39 23.84 -3.66 -8.83
CA GLU A 39 24.52 -3.61 -10.13
C GLU A 39 23.52 -3.83 -11.27
N GLU A 40 23.57 -2.98 -12.29
CA GLU A 40 22.80 -3.11 -13.51
C GLU A 40 23.50 -2.40 -14.69
N ARG A 41 23.13 -2.82 -15.92
CA ARG A 41 23.68 -2.23 -17.15
C ARG A 41 22.70 -1.27 -17.83
N THR A 42 21.42 -1.39 -17.56
CA THR A 42 20.35 -0.57 -18.15
C THR A 42 19.74 0.30 -17.07
N PRO A 43 19.62 1.63 -17.28
CA PRO A 43 19.05 2.55 -16.29
C PRO A 43 17.62 2.18 -15.93
N SER A 44 17.38 1.84 -14.68
CA SER A 44 16.05 1.51 -14.16
C SER A 44 15.71 2.20 -12.83
N PHE A 45 16.57 3.11 -12.37
CA PHE A 45 16.31 3.92 -11.19
C PHE A 45 15.86 5.31 -11.60
N LYS A 46 14.57 5.63 -11.36
CA LYS A 46 13.95 6.91 -11.69
C LYS A 46 13.98 7.86 -10.50
N VAL A 47 14.37 9.10 -10.72
CA VAL A 47 14.20 10.19 -9.73
C VAL A 47 13.27 11.23 -10.32
N ASP A 48 12.12 11.44 -9.69
CA ASP A 48 11.19 12.53 -9.98
C ASP A 48 11.68 13.80 -9.26
N TYR A 49 12.13 14.78 -10.02
CA TYR A 49 12.71 16.00 -9.48
C TYR A 49 11.67 16.97 -8.91
N VAL A 50 10.45 16.91 -9.43
CA VAL A 50 9.34 17.77 -8.99
C VAL A 50 8.80 17.29 -7.64
N ARG A 51 8.58 15.97 -7.51
CA ARG A 51 8.06 15.36 -6.28
C ARG A 51 9.15 15.03 -5.27
N ASN A 52 10.43 15.07 -5.68
CA ASN A 52 11.58 14.64 -4.90
C ASN A 52 11.43 13.19 -4.38
N LEU A 53 11.05 12.28 -5.29
CA LEU A 53 10.84 10.86 -5.04
C LEU A 53 11.70 10.02 -5.99
N TRP A 54 12.10 8.84 -5.53
CA TRP A 54 12.77 7.84 -6.36
C TRP A 54 11.95 6.57 -6.50
N TYR A 55 12.21 5.84 -7.57
CA TYR A 55 11.66 4.51 -7.81
C TYR A 55 12.64 3.65 -8.59
N ASP A 56 12.96 2.46 -8.07
CA ASP A 56 13.77 1.44 -8.74
C ASP A 56 12.86 0.39 -9.37
N PHE A 57 12.76 0.40 -10.70
CA PHE A 57 11.92 -0.54 -11.43
C PHE A 57 12.41 -1.99 -11.33
N GLY A 58 13.71 -2.21 -11.11
CA GLY A 58 14.27 -3.54 -10.98
C GLY A 58 13.98 -4.18 -9.62
N LEU A 59 13.92 -3.36 -8.55
CA LEU A 59 13.56 -3.81 -7.21
C LEU A 59 12.05 -3.73 -6.94
N GLY A 60 11.31 -2.94 -7.73
CA GLY A 60 9.91 -2.62 -7.46
C GLY A 60 9.70 -1.75 -6.21
N GLU A 61 10.72 -0.98 -5.82
CA GLU A 61 10.74 -0.17 -4.61
C GLU A 61 10.93 1.31 -4.91
N GLY A 62 10.40 2.17 -4.02
CA GLY A 62 10.57 3.60 -4.15
C GLY A 62 10.35 4.35 -2.85
N GLY A 63 10.57 5.68 -2.88
CA GLY A 63 10.35 6.49 -1.71
C GLY A 63 10.97 7.88 -1.74
N THR A 64 11.22 8.42 -0.55
CA THR A 64 11.80 9.76 -0.32
C THR A 64 13.33 9.70 -0.20
N LEU A 65 13.99 10.85 -0.15
CA LEU A 65 15.43 10.92 0.13
C LEU A 65 15.82 10.16 1.41
N LEU A 66 15.01 10.25 2.45
CA LEU A 66 15.28 9.55 3.71
C LEU A 66 15.30 8.03 3.51
N THR A 67 14.34 7.47 2.78
CA THR A 67 14.30 6.04 2.48
C THR A 67 15.46 5.61 1.58
N LEU A 68 15.91 6.47 0.65
CA LEU A 68 17.06 6.20 -0.17
C LEU A 68 18.34 6.12 0.68
N VAL A 69 18.54 7.05 1.59
CA VAL A 69 19.70 7.05 2.51
C VAL A 69 19.69 5.81 3.38
N MET A 70 18.54 5.44 3.96
CA MET A 70 18.40 4.22 4.75
C MET A 70 18.83 2.97 3.98
N ARG A 71 18.45 2.89 2.68
CA ARG A 71 18.83 1.77 1.80
C ARG A 71 20.32 1.77 1.46
N LEU A 72 20.85 2.92 1.05
CA LEU A 72 22.27 3.06 0.66
C LEU A 72 23.22 2.81 1.83
N GLU A 73 22.90 3.34 3.01
CA GLU A 73 23.76 3.25 4.19
C GLU A 73 23.43 2.03 5.06
N ARG A 74 22.41 1.26 4.69
CA ARG A 74 21.92 0.10 5.48
C ARG A 74 21.68 0.47 6.94
N CYS A 75 21.10 1.65 7.17
CA CYS A 75 20.92 2.23 8.49
C CYS A 75 19.44 2.48 8.81
N ASP A 76 19.16 2.71 10.08
CA ASP A 76 17.82 3.07 10.54
C ASP A 76 17.48 4.53 10.23
N ARG A 77 16.22 4.90 10.50
CA ARG A 77 15.72 6.25 10.25
C ARG A 77 16.47 7.34 11.01
N TYR A 78 16.89 7.06 12.24
CA TYR A 78 17.61 8.04 13.07
C TYR A 78 19.03 8.31 12.55
N ALA A 79 19.74 7.24 12.17
CA ALA A 79 21.03 7.34 11.54
C ALA A 79 20.96 8.06 10.19
N ALA A 80 19.96 7.77 9.37
CA ALA A 80 19.73 8.44 8.09
C ALA A 80 19.44 9.95 8.27
N ILE A 81 18.62 10.34 9.25
CA ILE A 81 18.38 11.75 9.58
C ILE A 81 19.68 12.42 10.02
N ARG A 82 20.49 11.76 10.83
CA ARG A 82 21.78 12.29 11.28
C ARG A 82 22.74 12.51 10.11
N ILE A 83 22.87 11.55 9.19
CA ILE A 83 23.66 11.67 7.96
C ILE A 83 23.19 12.85 7.11
N LEU A 84 21.89 13.02 6.95
CA LEU A 84 21.33 14.15 6.20
C LEU A 84 21.54 15.50 6.91
N SER A 85 21.61 15.50 8.24
CA SER A 85 21.77 16.71 9.06
C SER A 85 23.22 17.13 9.22
N SER A 86 24.18 16.19 9.27
CA SER A 86 25.61 16.48 9.46
C SER A 86 26.31 17.02 8.21
N GLY A 87 25.65 16.89 7.04
CA GLY A 87 26.30 17.27 5.77
C GLY A 87 27.50 16.38 5.37
N GLU A 88 27.83 15.38 6.15
CA GLU A 88 28.86 14.38 5.85
C GLU A 88 28.37 13.37 4.82
N ILE A 89 28.38 13.76 3.56
CA ILE A 89 28.13 12.88 2.43
C ILE A 89 29.48 12.29 2.03
N ARG A 90 29.76 11.06 2.46
CA ARG A 90 30.95 10.34 1.99
C ARG A 90 30.83 10.11 0.48
N GLN A 91 31.89 10.48 -0.25
CA GLN A 91 32.04 10.07 -1.64
C GLN A 91 32.15 8.53 -1.67
N ALA A 92 31.50 7.90 -2.62
CA ALA A 92 31.65 6.47 -2.87
C ALA A 92 33.09 6.26 -3.35
N GLU A 93 33.94 5.66 -2.52
CA GLU A 93 35.24 5.15 -2.99
C GLU A 93 34.98 4.05 -3.99
N SER A 94 35.41 4.29 -5.22
CA SER A 94 35.49 3.26 -6.28
C SER A 94 36.61 2.30 -5.90
N THR A 95 36.30 1.28 -5.15
CA THR A 95 37.26 0.19 -4.89
C THR A 95 37.22 -0.75 -6.10
N SER A 96 38.21 -0.60 -6.97
CA SER A 96 38.58 -1.63 -7.93
C SER A 96 39.09 -2.85 -7.15
N LEU A 97 38.32 -3.92 -7.14
CA LEU A 97 38.75 -5.20 -6.58
C LEU A 97 39.75 -5.85 -7.53
N SER A 98 41.04 -5.71 -7.21
CA SER A 98 42.07 -6.61 -7.67
C SER A 98 41.92 -7.95 -6.93
N SER A 99 41.93 -9.01 -7.71
CA SER A 99 41.93 -10.41 -7.29
C SER A 99 43.02 -10.72 -6.25
N GLY A 100 42.60 -11.06 -5.05
CA GLY A 100 43.47 -11.64 -4.02
C GLY A 100 42.79 -12.92 -3.49
N ILE A 101 43.43 -14.04 -3.80
CA ILE A 101 43.14 -15.38 -3.28
C ILE A 101 43.37 -15.38 -1.77
N TYR A 102 42.34 -15.66 -0.96
CA TYR A 102 42.52 -16.00 0.44
C TYR A 102 41.78 -17.32 0.76
N GLU A 103 42.64 -18.26 1.22
CA GLU A 103 42.27 -19.60 1.71
C GLU A 103 41.32 -19.53 2.90
N ARG A 104 40.41 -20.48 2.95
CA ARG A 104 39.54 -20.77 4.09
C ARG A 104 40.31 -21.52 5.18
N PRO A 105 40.13 -21.16 6.46
CA PRO A 105 40.15 -22.14 7.54
C PRO A 105 38.71 -22.54 7.92
N ALA A 106 38.47 -23.83 7.90
CA ALA A 106 37.27 -24.42 8.47
C ALA A 106 37.40 -24.45 10.01
N VAL A 107 36.47 -23.83 10.72
CA VAL A 107 36.10 -24.25 12.09
C VAL A 107 34.63 -23.93 12.29
N GLY A 108 33.89 -24.96 12.80
CA GLY A 108 32.47 -24.90 13.06
C GLY A 108 32.12 -23.97 14.23
N GLY A 109 31.00 -23.34 14.08
CA GLY A 109 30.34 -22.54 15.07
C GLY A 109 29.07 -21.99 14.49
N VAL A 110 27.93 -22.59 14.83
CA VAL A 110 26.60 -22.11 14.46
C VAL A 110 26.36 -20.81 15.22
N SER A 111 26.69 -19.67 14.59
CA SER A 111 26.24 -18.37 15.07
C SER A 111 24.77 -18.19 14.63
N PRO A 112 23.89 -17.75 15.51
CA PRO A 112 22.51 -17.44 15.12
C PRO A 112 22.53 -16.34 14.07
N VAL A 113 21.94 -16.61 12.91
CA VAL A 113 21.71 -15.63 11.87
C VAL A 113 20.86 -14.51 12.48
N LEU A 114 21.50 -13.40 12.82
CA LEU A 114 20.81 -12.16 13.14
C LEU A 114 20.04 -11.74 11.90
N ARG A 115 18.73 -11.98 11.91
CA ARG A 115 17.81 -11.40 10.95
C ARG A 115 17.99 -9.88 10.99
N PRO A 116 18.11 -9.19 9.82
CA PRO A 116 18.20 -7.73 9.85
C PRO A 116 16.98 -7.20 10.59
N ALA A 117 17.21 -6.30 11.55
CA ALA A 117 16.16 -5.67 12.34
C ALA A 117 15.14 -5.07 11.39
N ALA A 118 13.93 -5.62 11.40
CA ALA A 118 12.79 -5.05 10.70
C ALA A 118 12.68 -3.57 11.10
N GLY A 119 12.41 -2.68 10.13
CA GLY A 119 12.08 -1.28 10.43
C GLY A 119 11.00 -1.20 11.52
N PRO A 120 10.70 -0.02 12.08
CA PRO A 120 9.90 0.11 13.31
C PRO A 120 8.64 -0.72 13.19
N ALA A 121 8.66 -1.87 13.85
CA ALA A 121 7.59 -2.84 13.73
C ALA A 121 6.34 -2.25 14.35
N LEU A 122 5.31 -2.08 13.53
CA LEU A 122 3.98 -1.77 14.03
C LEU A 122 3.55 -2.92 14.94
N ARG A 123 3.37 -2.63 16.22
CA ARG A 123 2.97 -3.61 17.23
C ARG A 123 1.51 -3.40 17.59
N ILE A 124 0.68 -4.42 17.42
CA ILE A 124 -0.70 -4.40 17.89
C ILE A 124 -0.69 -4.51 19.41
N LEU A 125 -1.41 -3.59 20.05
CA LEU A 125 -1.55 -3.55 21.52
C LEU A 125 -2.83 -4.25 21.97
N SER A 126 -3.94 -3.93 21.32
CA SER A 126 -5.25 -4.53 21.62
C SER A 126 -6.22 -4.27 20.48
N ASP A 127 -7.32 -5.01 20.45
CA ASP A 127 -8.47 -4.73 19.62
C ASP A 127 -9.76 -4.74 20.45
N ALA A 128 -10.77 -4.00 20.01
CA ALA A 128 -12.06 -3.83 20.67
C ALA A 128 -13.17 -3.65 19.63
N PRO A 129 -14.46 -3.79 20.02
CA PRO A 129 -15.56 -3.38 19.14
C PRO A 129 -15.43 -1.92 18.72
N LEU A 130 -15.75 -1.64 17.47
CA LEU A 130 -15.60 -0.34 16.82
C LEU A 130 -16.59 0.68 17.44
N ARG A 131 -16.10 1.57 18.30
CA ARG A 131 -16.92 2.56 19.04
C ARG A 131 -16.30 3.95 19.13
N HIS A 132 -14.99 4.07 18.89
CA HIS A 132 -14.28 5.36 19.02
C HIS A 132 -14.86 6.40 18.05
N PRO A 133 -15.31 7.60 18.53
CA PRO A 133 -16.00 8.57 17.69
C PRO A 133 -15.22 9.01 16.46
N ALA A 134 -13.89 9.17 16.56
CA ALA A 134 -13.06 9.55 15.44
C ALA A 134 -13.01 8.46 14.34
N LEU A 135 -13.08 7.17 14.70
CA LEU A 135 -13.10 6.07 13.73
C LEU A 135 -14.49 5.92 13.10
N VAL A 136 -15.54 6.10 13.89
CA VAL A 136 -16.92 6.14 13.40
C VAL A 136 -17.09 7.33 12.44
N GLY A 137 -16.58 8.52 12.81
CA GLY A 137 -16.57 9.70 11.94
C GLY A 137 -15.77 9.48 10.65
N TYR A 138 -14.62 8.82 10.72
CA TYR A 138 -13.84 8.43 9.53
C TYR A 138 -14.64 7.52 8.60
N LEU A 139 -15.28 6.47 9.11
CA LEU A 139 -16.11 5.57 8.29
C LEU A 139 -17.30 6.31 7.68
N ALA A 140 -17.96 7.17 8.46
CA ALA A 140 -19.05 8.00 7.96
C ALA A 140 -18.59 8.95 6.85
N SER A 141 -17.41 9.58 6.98
CA SER A 141 -16.83 10.41 5.92
C SER A 141 -16.50 9.64 4.64
N ARG A 142 -16.24 8.33 4.77
CA ARG A 142 -16.06 7.40 3.64
C ARG A 142 -17.40 6.84 3.11
N GLY A 143 -18.53 7.26 3.67
CA GLY A 143 -19.85 6.79 3.28
C GLY A 143 -20.18 5.37 3.73
N ILE A 144 -19.37 4.78 4.58
CA ILE A 144 -19.51 3.39 5.03
C ILE A 144 -20.52 3.32 6.19
N VAL A 145 -21.49 2.44 6.06
CA VAL A 145 -22.50 2.17 7.08
C VAL A 145 -21.86 1.51 8.29
N LEU A 146 -22.04 2.08 9.49
CA LEU A 146 -21.36 1.60 10.70
C LEU A 146 -21.68 0.14 11.04
N SER A 147 -22.93 -0.33 10.85
CA SER A 147 -23.30 -1.72 11.10
C SER A 147 -22.58 -2.69 10.15
N VAL A 148 -22.34 -2.27 8.90
CA VAL A 148 -21.52 -3.02 7.94
C VAL A 148 -20.08 -3.10 8.42
N ALA A 149 -19.49 -1.95 8.76
CA ALA A 149 -18.11 -1.94 9.23
C ALA A 149 -17.91 -2.76 10.53
N ALA A 150 -18.85 -2.66 11.47
CA ALA A 150 -18.78 -3.36 12.75
C ALA A 150 -18.86 -4.90 12.64
N ALA A 151 -19.40 -5.42 11.53
CA ALA A 151 -19.44 -6.86 11.28
C ALA A 151 -18.06 -7.44 10.91
N PHE A 152 -17.16 -6.63 10.33
CA PHE A 152 -15.88 -7.09 9.78
C PHE A 152 -14.66 -6.40 10.41
N CYS A 153 -14.85 -5.23 11.02
CA CYS A 153 -13.78 -4.40 11.53
C CYS A 153 -13.81 -4.27 13.05
N ARG A 154 -12.62 -4.00 13.58
CA ARG A 154 -12.41 -3.73 15.00
C ARG A 154 -11.72 -2.37 15.17
N GLU A 155 -11.86 -1.79 16.32
CA GLU A 155 -10.98 -0.71 16.77
C GLU A 155 -9.68 -1.32 17.23
N VAL A 156 -8.57 -1.00 16.55
CA VAL A 156 -7.25 -1.56 16.85
C VAL A 156 -6.35 -0.48 17.41
N ARG A 157 -5.79 -0.73 18.60
CA ARG A 157 -4.73 0.07 19.18
C ARG A 157 -3.38 -0.53 18.79
N TYR A 158 -2.49 0.31 18.32
CA TYR A 158 -1.17 -0.13 17.86
C TYR A 158 -0.10 0.89 18.25
N GLU A 159 1.14 0.43 18.29
CA GLU A 159 2.30 1.24 18.61
C GLU A 159 3.26 1.30 17.42
N VAL A 160 3.80 2.47 17.17
CA VAL A 160 4.90 2.68 16.25
C VAL A 160 5.92 3.61 16.93
N ASN A 161 7.17 3.17 17.05
CA ASN A 161 8.24 3.94 17.69
C ASN A 161 7.89 4.41 19.12
N GLY A 162 7.29 3.54 19.93
CA GLY A 162 6.91 3.85 21.31
C GLY A 162 5.70 4.78 21.47
N ARG A 163 5.03 5.17 20.37
CA ARG A 163 3.80 5.98 20.40
C ARG A 163 2.60 5.14 20.05
N ALA A 164 1.57 5.24 20.89
CA ALA A 164 0.31 4.54 20.69
C ALA A 164 -0.63 5.34 19.77
N PHE A 165 -1.28 4.60 18.87
CA PHE A 165 -2.27 5.08 17.92
C PHE A 165 -3.47 4.14 17.91
N PHE A 166 -4.53 4.54 17.19
CA PHE A 166 -5.69 3.69 16.95
C PHE A 166 -6.17 3.85 15.50
N ALA A 167 -6.79 2.80 14.96
CA ALA A 167 -7.32 2.76 13.60
C ALA A 167 -8.48 1.77 13.50
N VAL A 168 -9.26 1.87 12.42
CA VAL A 168 -10.13 0.80 11.97
C VAL A 168 -9.24 -0.34 11.48
N GLY A 169 -9.39 -1.50 12.07
CA GLY A 169 -8.64 -2.71 11.72
C GLY A 169 -9.51 -3.74 11.04
N PHE A 170 -9.00 -4.30 9.95
CA PHE A 170 -9.58 -5.39 9.20
C PHE A 170 -8.59 -6.57 9.24
N ARG A 171 -9.04 -7.73 9.72
CA ARG A 171 -8.14 -8.86 9.96
C ARG A 171 -7.95 -9.67 8.69
N ASN A 172 -6.74 -10.14 8.45
CA ASN A 172 -6.45 -11.02 7.33
C ASN A 172 -6.33 -12.49 7.76
N ASP A 173 -6.29 -13.41 6.81
CA ASP A 173 -6.30 -14.86 7.05
C ASP A 173 -5.05 -15.38 7.79
N ALA A 174 -3.98 -14.59 7.83
CA ALA A 174 -2.76 -14.89 8.58
C ALA A 174 -2.67 -14.12 9.90
N GLU A 175 -3.80 -13.69 10.46
CA GLU A 175 -3.89 -13.01 11.75
C GLU A 175 -3.24 -11.60 11.78
N GLY A 176 -2.83 -11.07 10.63
CA GLY A 176 -2.38 -9.68 10.48
C GLY A 176 -3.56 -8.72 10.37
N TRP A 177 -3.29 -7.43 10.47
CA TRP A 177 -4.27 -6.38 10.40
C TRP A 177 -3.99 -5.41 9.27
N GLU A 178 -5.02 -5.06 8.50
CA GLU A 178 -5.02 -3.86 7.67
C GLU A 178 -5.65 -2.72 8.47
N LEU A 179 -4.97 -1.59 8.53
CA LEU A 179 -5.32 -0.47 9.40
C LEU A 179 -5.60 0.77 8.57
N ARG A 180 -6.71 1.45 8.89
CA ARG A 180 -7.11 2.72 8.26
C ARG A 180 -7.62 3.70 9.29
N SER A 181 -7.21 4.94 9.15
CA SER A 181 -7.83 6.11 9.80
C SER A 181 -7.74 7.30 8.86
N GLU A 182 -8.23 8.44 9.26
CA GLU A 182 -8.17 9.66 8.44
C GLU A 182 -6.75 9.97 7.93
N ARG A 183 -5.73 9.69 8.75
CA ARG A 183 -4.31 10.06 8.48
C ARG A 183 -3.38 8.87 8.34
N PHE A 184 -3.89 7.66 8.36
CA PHE A 184 -3.06 6.46 8.33
C PHE A 184 -3.62 5.37 7.44
N LYS A 185 -2.75 4.87 6.55
CA LYS A 185 -2.95 3.66 5.76
C LYS A 185 -1.74 2.75 5.97
N GLY A 186 -1.95 1.60 6.57
CA GLY A 186 -0.88 0.63 6.85
C GLY A 186 -1.44 -0.67 7.36
N GLY A 187 -0.62 -1.48 8.01
CA GLY A 187 -1.06 -2.72 8.62
C GLY A 187 0.10 -3.48 9.26
N SER A 188 -0.23 -4.45 10.11
CA SER A 188 0.75 -5.32 10.74
C SER A 188 1.16 -6.48 9.84
N SER A 189 2.25 -7.15 10.18
CA SER A 189 2.59 -8.47 9.64
C SER A 189 1.87 -9.56 10.42
N PRO A 190 1.65 -10.73 9.79
CA PRO A 190 1.93 -11.06 8.39
C PRO A 190 0.93 -10.42 7.43
N LYS A 191 1.38 -10.13 6.20
CA LYS A 191 0.53 -9.60 5.12
C LYS A 191 -0.14 -10.74 4.36
N HIS A 192 -1.46 -10.70 4.28
CA HIS A 192 -2.26 -11.72 3.63
C HIS A 192 -3.55 -11.16 3.04
N ILE A 193 -4.24 -11.98 2.24
CA ILE A 193 -5.62 -11.76 1.82
C ILE A 193 -6.57 -11.96 3.00
N THR A 194 -7.82 -11.51 2.85
CA THR A 194 -8.92 -11.88 3.74
C THR A 194 -9.99 -12.59 2.93
N THR A 195 -10.34 -13.80 3.34
CA THR A 195 -11.28 -14.68 2.65
C THR A 195 -12.61 -14.76 3.39
N LEU A 196 -13.71 -14.61 2.67
CA LEU A 196 -15.06 -14.88 3.13
C LEU A 196 -15.62 -16.01 2.26
N ASP A 197 -15.67 -17.21 2.80
CA ASP A 197 -16.14 -18.43 2.14
C ASP A 197 -17.56 -18.74 2.61
N ASN A 198 -18.56 -18.53 1.74
CA ASN A 198 -19.98 -18.76 1.99
C ASN A 198 -20.51 -19.95 1.19
N GLY A 199 -19.64 -20.65 0.45
CA GLY A 199 -19.98 -21.81 -0.37
C GLY A 199 -20.69 -21.46 -1.69
N SER A 200 -20.43 -20.26 -2.25
CA SER A 200 -20.97 -19.81 -3.52
C SER A 200 -20.14 -20.34 -4.70
N ASP A 201 -20.74 -20.51 -5.87
CA ASP A 201 -20.04 -20.77 -7.14
C ASP A 201 -19.54 -19.49 -7.83
N THR A 202 -19.85 -18.35 -7.23
CA THR A 202 -19.45 -17.01 -7.68
C THR A 202 -18.66 -16.33 -6.59
N ALA A 203 -17.57 -15.66 -6.94
CA ALA A 203 -16.74 -14.91 -6.01
C ALA A 203 -16.60 -13.43 -6.39
N MET A 204 -16.27 -12.61 -5.41
CA MET A 204 -15.94 -11.20 -5.57
C MET A 204 -14.49 -10.95 -5.12
N ALA A 205 -13.73 -10.21 -5.92
CA ALA A 205 -12.38 -9.76 -5.61
C ALA A 205 -12.39 -8.26 -5.34
N PHE A 206 -11.87 -7.83 -4.19
CA PHE A 206 -11.71 -6.42 -3.83
C PHE A 206 -10.22 -6.09 -3.63
N GLU A 207 -9.77 -4.90 -4.06
CA GLU A 207 -8.39 -4.50 -3.84
C GLU A 207 -8.12 -4.22 -2.36
N GLY A 208 -9.02 -3.48 -1.68
CA GLY A 208 -8.93 -3.11 -0.29
C GLY A 208 -10.22 -3.30 0.49
N PHE A 209 -10.10 -3.37 1.81
CA PHE A 209 -11.29 -3.59 2.66
C PHE A 209 -12.26 -2.39 2.68
N ILE A 210 -11.79 -1.18 2.37
CA ILE A 210 -12.66 -0.01 2.24
C ILE A 210 -13.60 -0.20 1.05
N ASP A 211 -13.13 -0.77 -0.06
CA ASP A 211 -13.96 -1.04 -1.24
C ASP A 211 -14.94 -2.18 -0.99
N PHE A 212 -14.51 -3.22 -0.27
CA PHE A 212 -15.40 -4.28 0.21
C PHE A 212 -16.53 -3.72 1.09
N LEU A 213 -16.20 -2.89 2.08
CA LEU A 213 -17.21 -2.25 2.94
C LEU A 213 -18.10 -1.28 2.15
N SER A 214 -17.56 -0.64 1.13
CA SER A 214 -18.31 0.26 0.24
C SER A 214 -19.35 -0.52 -0.58
N TYR A 215 -18.95 -1.67 -1.13
CA TYR A 215 -19.88 -2.58 -1.82
C TYR A 215 -21.04 -3.00 -0.92
N LEU A 216 -20.75 -3.47 0.28
CA LEU A 216 -21.78 -3.88 1.24
C LEU A 216 -22.68 -2.72 1.66
N SER A 217 -22.12 -1.52 1.82
CA SER A 217 -22.87 -0.30 2.14
C SER A 217 -23.80 0.11 0.99
N LEU A 218 -23.36 -0.03 -0.27
CA LEU A 218 -24.19 0.20 -1.45
C LEU A 218 -25.34 -0.80 -1.55
N LYS A 219 -25.12 -2.05 -1.16
CA LYS A 219 -26.14 -3.10 -1.18
C LYS A 219 -27.08 -3.06 0.04
N GLY A 220 -26.70 -2.33 1.10
CA GLY A 220 -27.44 -2.27 2.36
C GLY A 220 -27.49 -3.60 3.11
N ASN A 221 -26.58 -4.53 2.79
CA ASN A 221 -26.52 -5.86 3.38
C ASN A 221 -25.15 -6.11 4.05
N PRO A 222 -25.09 -6.28 5.37
CA PRO A 222 -23.86 -6.58 6.07
C PRO A 222 -23.39 -8.04 5.96
N SER A 223 -24.19 -8.93 5.37
CA SER A 223 -23.87 -10.37 5.26
C SER A 223 -23.87 -10.77 3.79
N PRO A 224 -22.74 -10.76 3.10
CA PRO A 224 -22.68 -11.19 1.71
C PRO A 224 -22.98 -12.69 1.63
N SER A 225 -23.81 -13.08 0.66
CA SER A 225 -24.08 -14.49 0.34
C SER A 225 -23.11 -15.06 -0.70
N ILE A 226 -22.31 -14.18 -1.31
CA ILE A 226 -21.32 -14.51 -2.34
C ILE A 226 -19.95 -14.55 -1.69
N ASP A 227 -19.14 -15.51 -2.11
CA ASP A 227 -17.77 -15.64 -1.67
C ASP A 227 -16.98 -14.38 -2.01
N SER A 228 -16.06 -13.98 -1.14
CA SER A 228 -15.32 -12.75 -1.34
C SER A 228 -13.87 -12.88 -0.89
N ILE A 229 -12.97 -12.29 -1.65
CA ILE A 229 -11.59 -12.05 -1.21
C ILE A 229 -11.30 -10.55 -1.23
N VAL A 230 -10.76 -10.07 -0.13
CA VAL A 230 -10.08 -8.77 -0.06
C VAL A 230 -8.59 -9.01 -0.19
N LEU A 231 -7.98 -8.53 -1.28
CA LEU A 231 -6.56 -8.73 -1.56
C LEU A 231 -5.66 -8.02 -0.54
N ASN A 232 -6.15 -6.92 0.05
CA ASN A 232 -5.41 -6.03 0.95
C ASN A 232 -4.19 -5.34 0.29
N SER A 233 -3.74 -5.89 -0.83
CA SER A 233 -2.77 -5.34 -1.78
C SER A 233 -2.78 -6.20 -3.03
N VAL A 234 -2.65 -5.61 -4.21
CA VAL A 234 -2.52 -6.33 -5.49
C VAL A 234 -1.36 -7.33 -5.51
N THR A 235 -0.34 -7.12 -4.68
CA THR A 235 0.79 -8.05 -4.53
C THR A 235 0.40 -9.40 -3.94
N ASN A 236 -0.72 -9.49 -3.24
CA ASN A 236 -1.25 -10.73 -2.67
C ASN A 236 -2.12 -11.53 -3.65
N LEU A 237 -2.33 -11.06 -4.88
CA LEU A 237 -3.20 -11.72 -5.85
C LEU A 237 -2.89 -13.22 -6.02
N HIS A 238 -1.61 -13.58 -6.05
CA HIS A 238 -1.16 -14.98 -6.17
C HIS A 238 -1.70 -15.89 -5.04
N LYS A 239 -1.97 -15.34 -3.86
CA LYS A 239 -2.56 -16.08 -2.73
C LYS A 239 -4.06 -16.32 -2.90
N ALA A 240 -4.73 -15.48 -3.69
CA ALA A 240 -6.17 -15.56 -3.95
C ALA A 240 -6.52 -16.55 -5.09
N VAL A 241 -5.57 -16.80 -6.01
CA VAL A 241 -5.80 -17.66 -7.18
C VAL A 241 -6.34 -19.05 -6.81
N PRO A 242 -5.79 -19.80 -5.81
CA PRO A 242 -6.31 -21.11 -5.45
C PRO A 242 -7.77 -21.10 -4.95
N PHE A 243 -8.19 -19.99 -4.35
CA PHE A 243 -9.60 -19.82 -3.95
C PHE A 243 -10.47 -19.52 -5.17
N PHE A 244 -10.10 -18.53 -5.97
CA PHE A 244 -10.88 -18.13 -7.14
C PHE A 244 -11.02 -19.23 -8.20
N SER A 245 -10.01 -20.09 -8.36
CA SER A 245 -10.07 -21.21 -9.33
C SER A 245 -11.17 -22.24 -9.06
N ARG A 246 -11.80 -22.20 -7.88
CA ARG A 246 -12.95 -23.04 -7.53
C ARG A 246 -14.29 -22.44 -7.98
N HIS A 247 -14.28 -21.19 -8.47
CA HIS A 247 -15.48 -20.45 -8.82
C HIS A 247 -15.65 -20.36 -10.34
N ARG A 248 -16.89 -20.45 -10.78
CA ARG A 248 -17.24 -20.30 -12.20
C ARG A 248 -17.14 -18.84 -12.66
N VAL A 249 -17.52 -17.91 -11.77
CA VAL A 249 -17.51 -16.47 -12.05
C VAL A 249 -16.79 -15.72 -10.95
N VAL A 250 -15.93 -14.78 -11.34
CA VAL A 250 -15.21 -13.87 -10.41
C VAL A 250 -15.46 -12.41 -10.82
N HIS A 251 -16.18 -11.68 -9.98
CA HIS A 251 -16.39 -10.24 -10.16
C HIS A 251 -15.23 -9.45 -9.55
N ALA A 252 -14.46 -8.74 -10.36
CA ALA A 252 -13.30 -8.00 -9.92
C ALA A 252 -13.62 -6.51 -9.69
N PHE A 253 -13.55 -6.06 -8.43
CA PHE A 253 -13.69 -4.67 -8.00
C PHE A 253 -12.31 -4.11 -7.65
N LEU A 254 -11.52 -3.76 -8.67
CA LEU A 254 -10.15 -3.27 -8.52
C LEU A 254 -10.10 -1.76 -8.82
N ASP A 255 -9.04 -1.09 -8.35
CA ASP A 255 -8.86 0.36 -8.56
C ASP A 255 -8.70 0.70 -10.05
N ASN A 256 -9.21 1.86 -10.47
CA ASN A 256 -9.07 2.39 -11.84
C ASN A 256 -7.70 3.04 -12.09
N ASP A 257 -6.64 2.44 -11.55
CA ASP A 257 -5.26 2.88 -11.78
C ASP A 257 -4.43 1.80 -12.50
N ASP A 258 -3.15 2.09 -12.77
CA ASP A 258 -2.28 1.15 -13.48
C ASP A 258 -2.03 -0.15 -12.71
N ALA A 259 -2.06 -0.11 -11.37
CA ALA A 259 -1.87 -1.28 -10.54
C ALA A 259 -3.09 -2.20 -10.59
N GLY A 260 -4.30 -1.63 -10.47
CA GLY A 260 -5.56 -2.36 -10.58
C GLY A 260 -5.76 -2.98 -11.97
N ARG A 261 -5.48 -2.24 -13.06
CA ARG A 261 -5.54 -2.79 -14.41
C ARG A 261 -4.59 -3.97 -14.65
N LYS A 262 -3.35 -3.88 -14.13
CA LYS A 262 -2.38 -4.98 -14.20
C LYS A 262 -2.81 -6.17 -13.34
N ALA A 263 -3.43 -5.91 -12.20
CA ALA A 263 -3.96 -6.97 -11.34
C ALA A 263 -5.13 -7.69 -12.01
N LEU A 264 -6.04 -6.96 -12.68
CA LEU A 264 -7.13 -7.55 -13.46
C LEU A 264 -6.59 -8.48 -14.55
N ALA A 265 -5.68 -8.00 -15.40
CA ALA A 265 -5.09 -8.82 -16.45
C ALA A 265 -4.42 -10.09 -15.92
N ARG A 266 -3.70 -9.99 -14.78
CA ARG A 266 -3.09 -11.15 -14.12
C ARG A 266 -4.14 -12.10 -13.55
N LEU A 267 -5.25 -11.59 -13.04
CA LEU A 267 -6.34 -12.42 -12.53
C LEU A 267 -6.98 -13.21 -13.67
N GLU A 268 -7.28 -12.57 -14.80
CA GLU A 268 -7.79 -13.20 -16.02
C GLU A 268 -6.84 -14.30 -16.53
N GLU A 269 -5.55 -13.99 -16.64
CA GLU A 269 -4.52 -14.93 -17.06
C GLU A 269 -4.37 -16.14 -16.10
N SER A 270 -4.56 -15.91 -14.79
CA SER A 270 -4.42 -16.94 -13.75
C SER A 270 -5.65 -17.84 -13.61
N LEU A 271 -6.79 -17.47 -14.19
CA LEU A 271 -8.08 -18.16 -14.02
C LEU A 271 -8.71 -18.58 -15.38
N PRO A 272 -8.02 -19.41 -16.18
CA PRO A 272 -8.46 -19.73 -17.55
C PRO A 272 -9.77 -20.51 -17.59
N SER A 273 -10.21 -21.11 -16.48
CA SER A 273 -11.48 -21.87 -16.37
C SER A 273 -12.61 -21.08 -15.69
N SER A 274 -12.37 -19.87 -15.27
CA SER A 274 -13.36 -19.01 -14.64
C SER A 274 -13.65 -17.80 -15.53
N GLU A 275 -14.88 -17.33 -15.52
CA GLU A 275 -15.26 -16.05 -16.14
C GLU A 275 -14.90 -14.91 -15.19
N VAL A 276 -13.93 -14.08 -15.55
CA VAL A 276 -13.55 -12.88 -14.79
C VAL A 276 -14.29 -11.69 -15.37
N ILE A 277 -15.10 -11.03 -14.53
CA ILE A 277 -15.93 -9.88 -14.94
C ILE A 277 -15.38 -8.62 -14.27
N ASP A 278 -14.87 -7.68 -15.06
CA ASP A 278 -14.43 -6.38 -14.58
C ASP A 278 -15.62 -5.52 -14.14
N GLN A 279 -15.68 -5.23 -12.84
CA GLN A 279 -16.69 -4.37 -12.24
C GLN A 279 -16.26 -2.90 -12.14
N SER A 280 -15.00 -2.59 -12.43
CA SER A 280 -14.48 -1.21 -12.38
C SER A 280 -15.18 -0.31 -13.40
N VAL A 281 -15.75 -0.88 -14.45
CA VAL A 281 -16.56 -0.16 -15.46
C VAL A 281 -17.76 0.58 -14.86
N PHE A 282 -18.31 0.13 -13.72
CA PHE A 282 -19.44 0.80 -13.05
C PHE A 282 -19.02 2.07 -12.30
N TYR A 283 -17.73 2.21 -12.00
CA TYR A 283 -17.15 3.39 -11.35
C TYR A 283 -15.96 3.95 -12.12
N ARG A 284 -15.97 3.82 -13.44
CA ARG A 284 -14.87 4.24 -14.34
C ARG A 284 -14.44 5.70 -14.19
N ASP A 285 -15.37 6.58 -13.78
CA ASP A 285 -15.12 8.01 -13.56
C ASP A 285 -14.56 8.31 -12.15
N HIS A 286 -14.32 7.29 -11.36
CA HIS A 286 -13.80 7.34 -10.00
C HIS A 286 -12.56 6.45 -9.89
N LYS A 287 -11.68 6.79 -8.97
CA LYS A 287 -10.47 6.01 -8.74
C LYS A 287 -10.78 4.61 -8.23
N ASP A 288 -11.71 4.51 -7.28
CA ASP A 288 -12.09 3.28 -6.59
C ASP A 288 -13.59 3.24 -6.29
N LEU A 289 -14.06 2.11 -5.81
CA LEU A 289 -15.47 1.91 -5.49
C LEU A 289 -15.92 2.79 -4.32
N ASN A 290 -15.00 3.18 -3.43
CA ASN A 290 -15.35 4.05 -2.31
C ASN A 290 -15.59 5.51 -2.76
N GLU A 291 -14.82 6.03 -3.70
CA GLU A 291 -15.09 7.36 -4.28
C GLU A 291 -16.47 7.39 -4.95
N TYR A 292 -16.83 6.34 -5.67
CA TYR A 292 -18.16 6.19 -6.27
C TYR A 292 -19.28 6.18 -5.22
N LEU A 293 -19.12 5.43 -4.12
CA LEU A 293 -20.08 5.44 -3.01
C LEU A 293 -20.29 6.85 -2.45
N GLN A 294 -19.20 7.57 -2.18
CA GLN A 294 -19.24 8.93 -1.64
C GLN A 294 -19.96 9.89 -2.59
N GLU A 295 -19.69 9.80 -3.89
CA GLU A 295 -20.36 10.64 -4.89
C GLU A 295 -21.86 10.33 -4.95
N LYS A 296 -22.25 9.06 -4.98
CA LYS A 296 -23.67 8.67 -4.94
C LYS A 296 -24.41 9.23 -3.72
N GLN A 297 -23.79 9.18 -2.55
CA GLN A 297 -24.40 9.72 -1.34
C GLN A 297 -24.54 11.24 -1.41
N ARG A 298 -23.54 11.96 -1.92
CA ARG A 298 -23.62 13.42 -2.14
C ARG A 298 -24.79 13.77 -3.06
N GLN A 299 -24.93 13.06 -4.16
CA GLN A 299 -26.03 13.27 -5.12
C GLN A 299 -27.40 13.01 -4.50
N GLN A 300 -27.53 11.97 -3.66
CA GLN A 300 -28.79 11.67 -2.97
C GLN A 300 -29.18 12.78 -1.99
N VAL A 301 -28.22 13.34 -1.24
CA VAL A 301 -28.45 14.46 -0.33
C VAL A 301 -28.91 15.68 -1.11
N GLN A 302 -28.25 16.02 -2.20
CA GLN A 302 -28.61 17.18 -3.06
C GLN A 302 -30.03 17.03 -3.64
N ARG A 303 -30.39 15.84 -4.13
CA ARG A 303 -31.75 15.57 -4.66
C ARG A 303 -32.84 15.72 -3.59
N LYS A 304 -32.56 15.34 -2.35
CA LYS A 304 -33.52 15.50 -1.24
C LYS A 304 -33.68 16.96 -0.79
N GLN A 305 -32.69 17.82 -1.05
CA GLN A 305 -32.70 19.25 -0.72
C GLN A 305 -33.34 20.11 -1.81
N GLN A 306 -33.54 19.62 -3.03
CA GLN A 306 -34.26 20.34 -4.07
C GLN A 306 -35.76 20.33 -3.75
N PRO A 307 -36.41 21.51 -3.54
CA PRO A 307 -37.84 21.55 -3.29
C PRO A 307 -38.60 21.02 -4.50
N HIS A 308 -39.56 20.15 -4.23
CA HIS A 308 -40.50 19.70 -5.26
C HIS A 308 -41.21 20.95 -5.79
N GLY A 309 -40.85 21.37 -6.99
CA GLY A 309 -41.51 22.49 -7.66
C GLY A 309 -43.01 22.17 -7.72
N HIS A 310 -43.82 22.98 -7.05
CA HIS A 310 -45.27 22.94 -7.18
C HIS A 310 -45.60 23.08 -8.67
N LYS A 311 -46.10 22.01 -9.28
CA LYS A 311 -46.86 22.14 -10.53
C LYS A 311 -48.14 22.93 -10.16
N VAL A 312 -48.11 24.23 -10.36
CA VAL A 312 -49.33 25.02 -10.42
C VAL A 312 -50.04 24.59 -11.72
N ARG A 313 -51.25 24.05 -11.54
CA ARG A 313 -52.18 23.81 -12.64
C ARG A 313 -52.80 25.10 -13.06
#